data_ca0e59b01d5c034f1057243daed49058
#
_entry.id   ca0e59b01d5c034f1057243daed49058
#
_cell.length_a   1.000
_cell.length_b   1.000
_cell.length_c   1.000
_cell.angle_alpha   90.00
_cell.angle_beta   90.00
_cell.angle_gamma   90.00
#
_symmetry.space_group_name_H-M   'P 1'
#
loop_
_entity.id
_entity.type
_entity.pdbx_description
1 polymer ?
#
loop_
_entity_poly.entity_id
_entity_poly.type
_entity_poly.pdbx_seq_one_letter_code
_entity_poly.pdbx_strand_id
1 'polypeptide(L)'
;MVIRKRDGDWWMAAIELPREHARGGVNRTGGAARAKPVLALPKGLVDAGEKPLEAALREVREETGVTADLITKLGDSKYVYTRSWGDGQRVFKIVSFYLMGYRAGRINQIAPEMRIEVARARWIRLEEALKLLAYNGEKQMAQRALEYVRAQAEP
;
A
#
# COMPACT_ATOMS: atom_id res chain seq x y z
N MET A 1 -4.21 -2.80 3.80
CA MET A 1 -3.01 -2.78 4.70
C MET A 1 -3.03 -4.05 5.54
N VAL A 2 -1.98 -4.86 5.46
CA VAL A 2 -1.86 -6.11 6.25
C VAL A 2 -0.91 -5.87 7.40
N ILE A 3 -1.35 -6.24 8.60
CA ILE A 3 -0.54 -6.14 9.81
C ILE A 3 -0.35 -7.51 10.47
N ARG A 4 0.73 -7.64 11.22
CA ARG A 4 0.99 -8.76 12.14
C ARG A 4 1.75 -8.27 13.36
N LYS A 5 1.55 -8.94 14.49
CA LYS A 5 2.35 -8.72 15.70
C LYS A 5 3.49 -9.73 15.74
N ARG A 6 4.71 -9.26 15.96
CA ARG A 6 5.90 -10.11 16.13
C ARG A 6 6.84 -9.48 17.13
N ASP A 7 7.30 -10.25 18.09
CA ASP A 7 8.25 -9.84 19.13
C ASP A 7 7.81 -8.56 19.89
N GLY A 8 6.50 -8.42 20.12
CA GLY A 8 5.90 -7.26 20.77
C GLY A 8 5.57 -6.08 19.86
N ASP A 9 6.13 -6.02 18.67
CA ASP A 9 5.94 -4.93 17.71
C ASP A 9 4.89 -5.26 16.64
N TRP A 10 4.23 -4.21 16.14
CA TRP A 10 3.37 -4.30 14.97
C TRP A 10 4.15 -4.03 13.68
N TRP A 11 3.97 -4.90 12.71
CA TRP A 11 4.56 -4.84 11.38
C TRP A 11 3.46 -4.75 10.32
N MET A 12 3.75 -4.08 9.22
CA MET A 12 2.86 -4.03 8.07
C MET A 12 3.58 -4.47 6.80
N ALA A 13 2.83 -5.08 5.88
CA ALA A 13 3.32 -5.40 4.55
C ALA A 13 3.31 -4.14 3.67
N ALA A 14 4.45 -3.80 3.10
CA ALA A 14 4.63 -2.71 2.16
C ALA A 14 5.22 -3.23 0.85
N ILE A 15 4.96 -2.52 -0.25
CA ILE A 15 5.57 -2.78 -1.55
C ILE A 15 6.56 -1.69 -1.91
N GLU A 16 7.64 -2.07 -2.57
CA GLU A 16 8.57 -1.15 -3.22
C GLU A 16 8.22 -1.06 -4.70
N LEU A 17 7.97 0.16 -5.16
CA LEU A 17 7.67 0.41 -6.57
C LEU A 17 8.95 0.37 -7.42
N PRO A 18 8.89 -0.08 -8.70
CA PRO A 18 10.03 -0.03 -9.60
C PRO A 18 10.55 1.39 -9.76
N ARG A 19 11.86 1.54 -9.94
CA ARG A 19 12.54 2.84 -10.04
C ARG A 19 12.03 3.73 -11.17
N GLU A 20 11.46 3.16 -12.20
CA GLU A 20 10.87 3.89 -13.33
C GLU A 20 9.63 4.69 -12.93
N HIS A 21 8.88 4.22 -11.95
CA HIS A 21 7.71 4.92 -11.40
C HIS A 21 8.08 6.01 -10.38
N ALA A 22 9.32 6.00 -9.89
CA ALA A 22 9.84 7.05 -9.01
C ALA A 22 10.21 8.35 -9.76
N ARG A 23 10.16 8.36 -11.09
CA ARG A 23 10.54 9.50 -11.94
C ARG A 23 9.44 10.52 -12.22
N GLY A 24 8.32 10.47 -11.53
CA GLY A 24 7.27 11.48 -11.58
C GLY A 24 7.61 12.82 -10.90
N GLY A 25 8.82 12.99 -10.40
CA GLY A 25 9.31 14.22 -9.81
C GLY A 25 10.67 14.60 -10.40
N VAL A 26 10.68 15.60 -11.28
CA VAL A 26 11.89 16.17 -11.84
C VAL A 26 12.77 16.74 -10.73
N ASN A 27 13.97 16.18 -10.53
CA ASN A 27 15.12 16.98 -10.08
C ASN A 27 16.40 16.45 -10.73
N ARG A 28 16.83 17.21 -11.73
CA ARG A 28 18.13 17.11 -12.37
C ARG A 28 19.12 17.89 -11.51
N THR A 29 19.91 17.24 -10.69
CA THR A 29 21.26 17.70 -10.35
C THR A 29 22.07 16.49 -9.87
N GLY A 30 23.27 16.39 -10.38
CA GLY A 30 24.15 15.24 -10.36
C GLY A 30 24.56 14.76 -8.97
N GLY A 31 24.73 13.48 -8.93
CA GLY A 31 25.26 12.71 -7.81
C GLY A 31 24.54 11.37 -7.74
N ALA A 32 25.25 10.27 -8.01
CA ALA A 32 24.70 8.92 -7.93
C ALA A 32 24.45 8.48 -6.48
N ALA A 33 23.66 9.24 -5.74
CA ALA A 33 23.05 8.76 -4.52
C ALA A 33 21.97 7.75 -4.95
N ARG A 34 22.07 6.51 -4.48
CA ARG A 34 21.02 5.49 -4.68
C ARG A 34 19.69 6.09 -4.21
N ALA A 35 18.81 6.43 -5.16
CA ALA A 35 17.48 6.91 -4.85
C ALA A 35 16.80 5.92 -3.90
N LYS A 36 16.25 6.44 -2.80
CA LYS A 36 15.52 5.60 -1.83
C LYS A 36 14.34 4.92 -2.55
N PRO A 37 14.03 3.65 -2.24
CA PRO A 37 12.87 2.99 -2.82
C PRO A 37 11.59 3.72 -2.43
N VAL A 38 10.65 3.80 -3.36
CA VAL A 38 9.30 4.33 -3.10
C VAL A 38 8.48 3.23 -2.47
N LEU A 39 8.07 3.41 -1.23
CA LEU A 39 7.22 2.49 -0.48
C LEU A 39 5.76 2.90 -0.58
N ALA A 40 4.91 1.91 -0.82
CA ALA A 40 3.47 2.07 -0.93
C ALA A 40 2.72 0.89 -0.29
N LEU A 41 1.42 1.08 -0.11
CA LEU A 41 0.50 -0.01 0.23
C LEU A 41 0.14 -0.82 -1.03
N PRO A 42 -0.05 -2.15 -0.91
CA PRO A 42 -0.65 -2.94 -1.98
C PRO A 42 -2.01 -2.37 -2.35
N LYS A 43 -2.25 -2.18 -3.64
CA LYS A 43 -3.51 -1.67 -4.18
C LYS A 43 -3.65 -2.00 -5.65
N GLY A 44 -4.89 -2.04 -6.11
CA GLY A 44 -5.20 -2.22 -7.52
C GLY A 44 -6.64 -1.86 -7.82
N LEU A 45 -7.03 -2.06 -9.07
CA LEU A 45 -8.36 -1.77 -9.55
C LEU A 45 -9.33 -2.87 -9.13
N VAL A 46 -10.58 -2.48 -8.91
CA VAL A 46 -11.69 -3.41 -8.70
C VAL A 46 -12.12 -3.95 -10.06
N ASP A 47 -12.06 -5.26 -10.24
CA ASP A 47 -12.48 -5.91 -11.46
C ASP A 47 -14.01 -5.93 -11.60
N ALA A 48 -14.51 -6.16 -12.81
CA ALA A 48 -15.94 -6.26 -13.06
C ALA A 48 -16.56 -7.38 -12.22
N GLY A 49 -17.62 -7.05 -11.46
CA GLY A 49 -18.31 -7.98 -10.57
C GLY A 49 -17.62 -8.25 -9.25
N GLU A 50 -16.43 -7.70 -9.02
CA GLU A 50 -15.68 -7.81 -7.77
C GLU A 50 -16.11 -6.72 -6.79
N LYS A 51 -16.17 -7.04 -5.50
CA LYS A 51 -16.38 -6.03 -4.45
C LYS A 51 -15.04 -5.39 -4.04
N PRO A 52 -15.04 -4.13 -3.54
CA PRO A 52 -13.81 -3.47 -3.11
C PRO A 52 -12.96 -4.28 -2.11
N LEU A 53 -13.58 -4.95 -1.16
CA LEU A 53 -12.86 -5.81 -0.21
C LEU A 53 -12.23 -7.03 -0.89
N GLU A 54 -12.94 -7.67 -1.82
CA GLU A 54 -12.43 -8.80 -2.60
C GLU A 54 -11.21 -8.39 -3.42
N ALA A 55 -11.28 -7.22 -4.07
CA ALA A 55 -10.16 -6.63 -4.79
C ALA A 55 -8.96 -6.38 -3.86
N ALA A 56 -9.19 -5.80 -2.70
CA ALA A 56 -8.14 -5.51 -1.72
C ALA A 56 -7.44 -6.81 -1.24
N LEU A 57 -8.18 -7.86 -0.95
CA LEU A 57 -7.62 -9.16 -0.56
C LEU A 57 -6.82 -9.83 -1.69
N ARG A 58 -7.33 -9.75 -2.92
CA ARG A 58 -6.65 -10.27 -4.11
C ARG A 58 -5.34 -9.52 -4.37
N GLU A 59 -5.37 -8.19 -4.39
CA GLU A 59 -4.19 -7.35 -4.63
C GLU A 59 -3.11 -7.56 -3.55
N VAL A 60 -3.49 -7.68 -2.30
CA VAL A 60 -2.55 -8.02 -1.22
C VAL A 60 -1.83 -9.33 -1.53
N ARG A 61 -2.55 -10.37 -1.92
CA ARG A 61 -1.94 -11.67 -2.24
C ARG A 61 -1.03 -11.60 -3.46
N GLU A 62 -1.48 -10.94 -4.53
CA GLU A 62 -0.73 -10.84 -5.78
C GLU A 62 0.52 -9.98 -5.65
N GLU A 63 0.44 -8.87 -4.95
CA GLU A 63 1.54 -7.90 -4.81
C GLU A 63 2.50 -8.19 -3.66
N THR A 64 2.09 -8.97 -2.67
CA THR A 64 2.92 -9.25 -1.48
C THR A 64 3.23 -10.72 -1.24
N GLY A 65 2.41 -11.64 -1.75
CA GLY A 65 2.51 -13.07 -1.48
C GLY A 65 1.86 -13.51 -0.17
N VAL A 66 1.25 -12.59 0.59
CA VAL A 66 0.58 -12.95 1.85
C VAL A 66 -0.94 -13.03 1.69
N THR A 67 -1.54 -13.92 2.44
CA THR A 67 -3.00 -14.05 2.60
C THR A 67 -3.40 -13.44 3.93
N ALA A 68 -4.46 -12.65 3.93
CA ALA A 68 -4.93 -11.91 5.08
C ALA A 68 -6.44 -11.99 5.26
N ASP A 69 -6.90 -11.74 6.47
CA ASP A 69 -8.32 -11.64 6.83
C ASP A 69 -8.67 -10.20 7.19
N LEU A 70 -9.88 -9.77 6.87
CA LEU A 70 -10.38 -8.46 7.23
C LEU A 70 -10.45 -8.28 8.76
N ILE A 71 -9.92 -7.17 9.24
CA ILE A 71 -10.14 -6.67 10.60
C ILE A 71 -11.22 -5.60 10.58
N THR A 72 -10.99 -4.50 9.85
CA THR A 72 -11.94 -3.39 9.72
C THR A 72 -11.63 -2.54 8.50
N LYS A 73 -12.59 -1.73 8.07
CA LYS A 73 -12.33 -0.69 7.07
C LYS A 73 -11.66 0.52 7.73
N LEU A 74 -10.57 1.01 7.15
CA LEU A 74 -9.85 2.19 7.63
C LEU A 74 -10.47 3.49 7.11
N GLY A 75 -10.98 3.51 5.90
CA GLY A 75 -11.60 4.67 5.28
C GLY A 75 -11.40 4.72 3.77
N ASP A 76 -11.87 5.79 3.18
CA ASP A 76 -11.75 6.09 1.76
C ASP A 76 -10.87 7.34 1.57
N SER A 77 -10.08 7.32 0.52
CA SER A 77 -9.36 8.49 0.03
C SER A 77 -9.86 8.85 -1.36
N LYS A 78 -10.11 10.15 -1.58
CA LYS A 78 -10.66 10.66 -2.82
C LYS A 78 -9.60 11.45 -3.56
N TYR A 79 -9.42 11.15 -4.83
CA TYR A 79 -8.48 11.84 -5.71
C TYR A 79 -9.23 12.42 -6.90
N VAL A 80 -8.92 13.68 -7.22
CA VAL A 80 -9.38 14.34 -8.45
C VAL A 80 -8.17 14.73 -9.25
N TYR A 81 -8.10 14.28 -10.48
CA TYR A 81 -7.04 14.69 -11.41
C TYR A 81 -7.60 14.94 -12.80
N THR A 82 -6.91 15.78 -13.54
CA THR A 82 -7.24 16.04 -14.95
C THR A 82 -6.37 15.14 -15.82
N ARG A 83 -7.00 14.44 -16.77
CA ARG A 83 -6.26 13.65 -17.76
C ARG A 83 -5.36 14.58 -18.56
N SER A 84 -4.08 14.22 -18.66
CA SER A 84 -3.10 14.94 -19.49
C SER A 84 -3.21 14.65 -20.99
N TRP A 85 -4.04 13.66 -21.36
CA TRP A 85 -4.29 13.26 -22.73
C TRP A 85 -5.80 13.26 -23.02
N GLY A 86 -6.16 13.47 -24.30
CA GLY A 86 -7.55 13.49 -24.73
C GLY A 86 -8.22 14.82 -24.48
N ASP A 87 -9.46 14.80 -23.99
CA ASP A 87 -10.33 15.97 -23.81
C ASP A 87 -10.10 16.79 -22.53
N GLY A 88 -9.05 16.46 -21.73
CA GLY A 88 -8.76 17.13 -20.48
C GLY A 88 -9.80 16.90 -19.37
N GLN A 89 -10.57 15.81 -19.46
CA GLN A 89 -11.60 15.49 -18.47
C GLN A 89 -11.05 15.33 -17.04
N ARG A 90 -11.82 15.81 -16.08
CA ARG A 90 -11.58 15.52 -14.66
C ARG A 90 -11.95 14.08 -14.37
N VAL A 91 -11.02 13.35 -13.75
CA VAL A 91 -11.23 12.00 -13.24
C VAL A 91 -11.34 12.04 -11.73
N PHE A 92 -12.39 11.42 -11.23
CA PHE A 92 -12.64 11.25 -9.81
C PHE A 92 -12.37 9.79 -9.43
N LYS A 93 -11.46 9.57 -8.49
CA LYS A 93 -11.07 8.23 -8.02
C LYS A 93 -11.27 8.11 -6.53
N ILE A 94 -11.96 7.05 -6.10
CA ILE A 94 -12.09 6.66 -4.70
C ILE A 94 -11.24 5.41 -4.46
N VAL A 95 -10.42 5.45 -3.43
CA VAL A 95 -9.64 4.29 -2.96
C VAL A 95 -10.13 3.93 -1.57
N SER A 96 -10.63 2.70 -1.42
CA SER A 96 -11.04 2.15 -0.13
C SER A 96 -9.88 1.40 0.52
N PHE A 97 -9.63 1.68 1.79
CA PHE A 97 -8.56 1.08 2.57
C PHE A 97 -9.12 0.20 3.68
N TYR A 98 -8.54 -0.99 3.80
CA TYR A 98 -8.91 -2.00 4.80
C TYR A 98 -7.72 -2.37 5.66
N LEU A 99 -7.96 -2.53 6.96
CA LEU A 99 -7.02 -3.14 7.88
C LEU A 99 -7.25 -4.65 7.89
N MET A 100 -6.20 -5.41 7.68
CA MET A 100 -6.23 -6.86 7.56
C MET A 100 -5.18 -7.48 8.48
N GLY A 101 -5.50 -8.63 9.06
CA GLY A 101 -4.55 -9.43 9.81
C GLY A 101 -3.88 -10.47 8.93
N TYR A 102 -2.57 -10.63 9.06
CA TYR A 102 -1.83 -11.72 8.40
C TYR A 102 -2.38 -13.08 8.81
N ARG A 103 -2.61 -13.95 7.84
CA ARG A 103 -3.06 -15.32 8.06
C ARG A 103 -2.04 -16.35 7.61
N ALA A 104 -1.52 -16.21 6.39
CA ALA A 104 -0.63 -17.20 5.78
C ALA A 104 0.17 -16.57 4.62
N GLY A 105 1.04 -17.36 4.05
CA GLY A 105 1.84 -16.97 2.89
C GLY A 105 3.21 -16.39 3.27
N ARG A 106 4.03 -16.16 2.27
CA ARG A 106 5.39 -15.68 2.41
C ARG A 106 5.54 -14.33 1.74
N ILE A 107 6.02 -13.34 2.50
CA ILE A 107 6.30 -12.01 1.96
C ILE A 107 7.28 -12.09 0.77
N ASN A 108 7.05 -11.30 -0.23
CA ASN A 108 7.81 -11.23 -1.48
C ASN A 108 7.59 -12.40 -2.48
N GLN A 109 6.66 -13.30 -2.21
CA GLN A 109 6.16 -14.26 -3.21
C GLN A 109 5.13 -13.57 -4.12
N ILE A 110 5.61 -12.62 -4.87
CA ILE A 110 4.79 -11.77 -5.75
C ILE A 110 4.37 -12.59 -6.98
N ALA A 111 3.10 -12.46 -7.41
CA ALA A 111 2.63 -13.05 -8.65
C ALA A 111 3.50 -12.57 -9.83
N PRO A 112 3.94 -13.48 -10.74
CA PRO A 112 4.87 -13.14 -11.81
C PRO A 112 4.44 -11.94 -12.67
N GLU A 113 3.14 -11.82 -12.96
CA GLU A 113 2.55 -10.72 -13.72
C GLU A 113 2.63 -9.37 -13.00
N MET A 114 2.74 -9.37 -11.66
CA MET A 114 2.85 -8.17 -10.85
C MET A 114 4.28 -7.63 -10.72
N ARG A 115 5.29 -8.37 -11.17
CA ARG A 115 6.70 -7.96 -11.09
C ARG A 115 7.02 -6.70 -11.89
N ILE A 116 6.18 -6.32 -12.84
CA ILE A 116 6.30 -5.06 -13.59
C ILE A 116 5.92 -3.86 -12.69
N GLU A 117 4.93 -4.03 -11.82
CA GLU A 117 4.40 -2.97 -10.95
C GLU A 117 5.03 -2.96 -9.56
N VAL A 118 5.50 -4.12 -9.09
CA VAL A 118 6.08 -4.31 -7.75
C VAL A 118 7.48 -4.90 -7.86
N ALA A 119 8.47 -4.14 -7.45
CA ALA A 119 9.86 -4.61 -7.42
C ALA A 119 10.10 -5.58 -6.25
N ARG A 120 9.52 -5.29 -5.09
CA ARG A 120 9.71 -6.07 -3.88
C ARG A 120 8.56 -5.83 -2.90
N ALA A 121 8.23 -6.83 -2.07
CA ALA A 121 7.38 -6.67 -0.89
C ALA A 121 8.18 -6.99 0.38
N ARG A 122 7.96 -6.25 1.44
CA ARG A 122 8.64 -6.44 2.72
C ARG A 122 7.80 -6.01 3.91
N TRP A 123 8.14 -6.54 5.07
CA TRP A 123 7.58 -6.08 6.34
C TRP A 123 8.34 -4.84 6.80
N ILE A 124 7.59 -3.81 7.20
CA ILE A 124 8.12 -2.62 7.89
C ILE A 124 7.41 -2.46 9.22
N ARG A 125 8.04 -1.79 10.19
CA ARG A 125 7.37 -1.48 11.45
C ARG A 125 6.22 -0.52 11.19
N LEU A 126 5.06 -0.79 11.78
CA LEU A 126 3.88 0.06 11.57
C LEU A 126 4.12 1.50 12.05
N GLU A 127 4.89 1.68 13.11
CA GLU A 127 5.27 3.01 13.63
C GLU A 127 6.15 3.80 12.65
N GLU A 128 6.95 3.11 11.84
CA GLU A 128 7.81 3.74 10.83
C GLU A 128 7.07 4.06 9.52
N ALA A 129 5.89 3.49 9.31
CA ALA A 129 5.11 3.67 8.09
C ALA A 129 4.82 5.13 7.77
N LEU A 130 4.58 5.97 8.79
CA LEU A 130 4.34 7.41 8.62
C LEU A 130 5.52 8.16 7.98
N LYS A 131 6.75 7.65 8.20
CA LYS A 131 7.97 8.23 7.62
C LYS A 131 8.33 7.57 6.29
N LEU A 132 8.07 6.28 6.14
CA LEU A 132 8.55 5.48 5.02
C LEU A 132 7.61 5.46 3.83
N LEU A 133 6.28 5.53 4.04
CA LEU A 133 5.32 5.56 2.94
C LEU A 133 5.44 6.87 2.16
N ALA A 134 5.34 6.78 0.84
CA ALA A 134 5.50 7.93 -0.03
C ALA A 134 4.25 8.82 -0.14
N TYR A 135 3.06 8.23 -0.01
CA TYR A 135 1.79 8.91 -0.29
C TYR A 135 1.07 9.34 0.99
N ASN A 136 0.64 10.61 1.04
CA ASN A 136 -0.02 11.19 2.22
C ASN A 136 -1.32 10.46 2.60
N GLY A 137 -2.14 10.06 1.63
CA GLY A 137 -3.36 9.30 1.90
C GLY A 137 -3.07 7.94 2.57
N GLU A 138 -1.99 7.27 2.17
CA GLU A 138 -1.55 6.02 2.78
C GLU A 138 -0.97 6.23 4.18
N LYS A 139 -0.23 7.33 4.41
CA LYS A 139 0.25 7.71 5.74
C LYS A 139 -0.91 7.95 6.72
N GLN A 140 -1.97 8.61 6.27
CA GLN A 140 -3.18 8.80 7.08
C GLN A 140 -3.83 7.47 7.47
N MET A 141 -3.86 6.51 6.55
CA MET A 141 -4.39 5.17 6.83
C MET A 141 -3.48 4.39 7.79
N ALA A 142 -2.16 4.54 7.67
CA ALA A 142 -1.21 3.97 8.64
C ALA A 142 -1.40 4.56 10.03
N GLN A 143 -1.66 5.86 10.14
CA GLN A 143 -1.98 6.52 11.41
C GLN A 143 -3.25 5.92 12.05
N ARG A 144 -4.32 5.75 11.27
CA ARG A 144 -5.56 5.12 11.74
C ARG A 144 -5.34 3.68 12.20
N ALA A 145 -4.49 2.93 11.48
CA ALA A 145 -4.14 1.57 11.88
C ALA A 145 -3.38 1.55 13.23
N LEU A 146 -2.44 2.47 13.43
CA LEU A 146 -1.74 2.63 14.71
C LEU A 146 -2.70 2.94 15.86
N GLU A 147 -3.62 3.86 15.65
CA GLU A 147 -4.65 4.21 16.65
C GLU A 147 -5.53 3.00 16.97
N TYR A 148 -5.92 2.25 15.95
CA TYR A 148 -6.73 1.03 16.13
C TYR A 148 -5.99 -0.01 17.00
N VAL A 149 -4.75 -0.34 16.69
CA VAL A 149 -4.01 -1.37 17.43
C VAL A 149 -3.67 -0.93 18.86
N ARG A 150 -3.46 0.36 19.07
CA ARG A 150 -3.25 0.93 20.43
C ARG A 150 -4.52 0.85 21.26
N ALA A 151 -5.67 1.21 20.70
CA ALA A 151 -6.95 1.11 21.39
C ALA A 151 -7.32 -0.33 21.79
N GLN A 152 -6.88 -1.34 21.00
CA GLN A 152 -7.08 -2.75 21.34
C GLN A 152 -6.10 -3.27 22.41
N ALA A 153 -5.01 -2.56 22.66
CA ALA A 153 -3.99 -2.94 23.64
C ALA A 153 -4.23 -2.34 25.04
N GLU A 154 -5.10 -1.34 25.14
CA GLU A 154 -5.50 -0.77 26.44
C GLU A 154 -6.54 -1.70 27.09
N PRO A 155 -6.33 -2.11 28.37
CA PRO A 155 -7.25 -2.97 29.11
C PRO A 155 -8.57 -2.26 29.45
#